data_dabcdc2d6b075ecad38baec353f8187d
#
_entry.id   dabcdc2d6b075ecad38baec353f8187d
#
_cell.length_a   1.000
_cell.length_b   1.000
_cell.length_c   1.000
_cell.angle_alpha   90.00
_cell.angle_beta   90.00
_cell.angle_gamma   90.00
#
_symmetry.space_group_name_H-M   'P 1'
#
loop_
_entity.id
_entity.type
_entity.pdbx_description
1 polymer ?
#
loop_
_entity_poly.entity_id
_entity_poly.type
_entity_poly.pdbx_seq_one_letter_code
_entity_poly.pdbx_strand_id
1 'polypeptide(L)'
;MYNLRYYAIGHSYLKHGPFNGWQTDGFWGMAASAPEKDYFHKFQDGLKSAIDCNIEAIAENHAPYERLCTTDATPEKYRSSGDYRHMQEVLENFKPNLISIFVGGGNTPANDEKSLTQFFSVLYDLVAKYKIDDAVVICITKNPAQHKMSKAIADKYGFISVDVSFLHAKSGRENPYYAFDDYPEYDERAAQGAVEFRTHPGDEGHLAIARAMLDGALESIKAIPEGDFTEEYIYEKYAVPGNPSWFNIKTSPKMKVFYFGFNLRQVGDTVVFGSASGTGASLLAEKFTVTDAKTLSFTLQVDGAEKSDTLKIELGGTAGEATLTTPIITGMHRYELALPDGLGEIKSLRICPSAIECVLSVKEIIFE
;
A
#
# COMPACT_ATOMS: atom_id res chain seq x y z
N MET A 1 -15.09 18.52 3.27
CA MET A 1 -14.55 17.20 3.64
C MET A 1 -13.46 16.82 2.63
N TYR A 2 -12.27 16.50 3.09
CA TYR A 2 -11.17 16.03 2.25
C TYR A 2 -11.28 14.54 1.95
N ASN A 3 -10.93 14.12 0.75
CA ASN A 3 -10.76 12.71 0.39
C ASN A 3 -9.27 12.44 0.15
N LEU A 4 -8.61 11.86 1.15
CA LEU A 4 -7.18 11.59 1.10
C LEU A 4 -6.91 10.15 0.64
N ARG A 5 -6.10 10.03 -0.39
CA ARG A 5 -5.54 8.77 -0.87
C ARG A 5 -4.09 8.73 -0.44
N TYR A 6 -3.84 8.04 0.67
CA TYR A 6 -2.56 8.06 1.34
C TYR A 6 -1.72 6.85 0.97
N TYR A 7 -0.56 7.07 0.37
CA TYR A 7 0.45 6.05 0.10
C TYR A 7 1.66 6.26 1.00
N ALA A 8 1.93 5.29 1.88
CA ALA A 8 3.08 5.29 2.77
C ALA A 8 4.13 4.30 2.26
N ILE A 9 5.30 4.82 1.91
CA ILE A 9 6.50 4.10 1.48
C ILE A 9 7.45 4.07 2.68
N GLY A 10 7.82 2.88 3.17
CA GLY A 10 8.67 2.82 4.34
C GLY A 10 9.42 1.51 4.51
N HIS A 11 9.86 1.28 5.71
CA HIS A 11 10.53 0.06 6.14
C HIS A 11 9.82 -0.55 7.38
N SER A 12 10.53 -1.28 8.23
CA SER A 12 9.96 -1.94 9.40
C SER A 12 9.21 -1.01 10.37
N TYR A 13 9.55 0.29 10.44
CA TYR A 13 8.79 1.25 11.26
C TYR A 13 7.37 1.49 10.73
N LEU A 14 7.16 1.32 9.43
CA LEU A 14 5.86 1.48 8.80
C LEU A 14 5.04 0.19 8.89
N LYS A 15 5.66 -0.93 8.49
CA LYS A 15 4.97 -2.21 8.38
C LYS A 15 5.94 -3.36 8.50
N HIS A 16 5.67 -4.26 9.42
CA HIS A 16 6.43 -5.50 9.60
C HIS A 16 5.47 -6.63 9.98
N GLY A 17 5.78 -7.83 9.54
CA GLY A 17 5.01 -9.03 9.93
C GLY A 17 5.44 -9.58 11.29
N PRO A 18 4.85 -10.71 11.70
CA PRO A 18 5.21 -11.40 12.94
C PRO A 18 6.71 -11.67 13.03
N PHE A 19 7.29 -11.40 14.19
CA PHE A 19 8.70 -11.71 14.47
C PHE A 19 8.92 -12.07 15.93
N ASN A 20 9.76 -13.07 16.17
CA ASN A 20 10.16 -13.51 17.51
C ASN A 20 9.00 -13.62 18.55
N GLY A 21 7.82 -14.04 18.11
CA GLY A 21 6.61 -14.15 18.94
C GLY A 21 5.90 -12.83 19.22
N TRP A 22 6.30 -11.74 18.58
CA TRP A 22 5.65 -10.44 18.62
C TRP A 22 4.84 -10.19 17.34
N GLN A 23 3.82 -9.33 17.42
CA GLN A 23 2.96 -9.03 16.28
C GLN A 23 2.38 -10.30 15.64
N THR A 24 1.87 -11.22 16.49
CA THR A 24 1.44 -12.56 16.06
C THR A 24 0.28 -12.51 15.07
N ASP A 25 -0.54 -11.46 15.12
CA ASP A 25 -1.84 -11.40 14.45
C ASP A 25 -1.94 -10.34 13.33
N GLY A 26 -0.80 -9.75 12.91
CA GLY A 26 -0.92 -8.71 11.89
C GLY A 26 0.38 -8.10 11.38
N PHE A 27 0.19 -7.07 10.56
CA PHE A 27 1.24 -6.32 9.91
C PHE A 27 1.09 -4.83 10.24
N TRP A 28 1.94 -4.31 11.15
CA TRP A 28 1.98 -2.89 11.52
C TRP A 28 3.41 -2.46 11.82
N GLY A 29 3.62 -1.23 12.26
CA GLY A 29 4.94 -0.69 12.57
C GLY A 29 5.65 -1.52 13.64
N MET A 30 6.87 -2.01 13.34
CA MET A 30 7.64 -2.87 14.23
C MET A 30 7.88 -2.20 15.57
N ALA A 31 7.66 -2.93 16.65
CA ALA A 31 7.77 -2.55 18.05
C ALA A 31 6.67 -1.60 18.60
N ALA A 32 5.68 -1.21 17.78
CA ALA A 32 4.42 -0.71 18.35
C ALA A 32 3.66 -1.85 19.04
N SER A 33 3.00 -1.57 20.17
CA SER A 33 2.30 -2.59 20.95
C SER A 33 1.00 -3.08 20.33
N ALA A 34 0.44 -2.30 19.37
CA ALA A 34 -0.76 -2.63 18.64
C ALA A 34 -0.82 -1.83 17.31
N PRO A 35 -1.65 -2.24 16.32
CA PRO A 35 -1.76 -1.53 15.04
C PRO A 35 -2.09 -0.05 15.19
N GLU A 36 -3.06 0.28 16.04
CA GLU A 36 -3.48 1.66 16.30
C GLU A 36 -2.43 2.51 17.04
N LYS A 37 -1.32 1.90 17.43
CA LYS A 37 -0.21 2.57 18.12
C LYS A 37 0.94 2.94 17.21
N ASP A 38 1.01 2.38 16.01
CA ASP A 38 2.06 2.74 15.07
C ASP A 38 1.86 4.15 14.47
N TYR A 39 2.93 4.71 13.90
CA TYR A 39 2.89 6.08 13.40
C TYR A 39 1.97 6.25 12.19
N PHE A 40 1.77 5.21 11.39
CA PHE A 40 0.91 5.26 10.21
C PHE A 40 -0.56 5.46 10.60
N HIS A 41 -1.04 4.70 11.58
CA HIS A 41 -2.39 4.84 12.11
C HIS A 41 -2.54 6.13 12.94
N LYS A 42 -1.54 6.46 13.80
CA LYS A 42 -1.53 7.71 14.58
C LYS A 42 -1.55 8.97 13.71
N PHE A 43 -0.86 8.95 12.57
CA PHE A 43 -0.90 10.06 11.64
C PHE A 43 -2.29 10.22 11.01
N GLN A 44 -2.93 9.12 10.62
CA GLN A 44 -4.30 9.16 10.11
C GLN A 44 -5.31 9.65 11.17
N ASP A 45 -5.18 9.19 12.42
CA ASP A 45 -6.02 9.64 13.53
C ASP A 45 -5.82 11.14 13.79
N GLY A 46 -4.58 11.61 13.73
CA GLY A 46 -4.25 13.01 13.85
C GLY A 46 -4.86 13.87 12.73
N LEU A 47 -4.81 13.37 11.47
CA LEU A 47 -5.46 14.04 10.33
C LEU A 47 -6.98 14.12 10.53
N LYS A 48 -7.64 12.99 10.86
CA LYS A 48 -9.10 12.96 11.13
C LYS A 48 -9.51 13.87 12.30
N SER A 49 -8.60 14.10 13.25
CA SER A 49 -8.84 15.01 14.37
C SER A 49 -8.64 16.49 13.99
N ALA A 50 -7.76 16.77 13.02
CA ALA A 50 -7.41 18.13 12.62
C ALA A 50 -8.26 18.68 11.47
N ILE A 51 -8.77 17.79 10.60
CA ILE A 51 -9.58 18.14 9.42
C ILE A 51 -10.68 17.11 9.20
N ASP A 52 -11.78 17.54 8.61
CA ASP A 52 -12.87 16.64 8.20
C ASP A 52 -12.46 15.87 6.95
N CYS A 53 -11.99 14.61 7.09
CA CYS A 53 -11.44 13.82 6.00
C CYS A 53 -11.82 12.34 6.02
N ASN A 54 -11.97 11.79 4.82
CA ASN A 54 -11.91 10.36 4.57
C ASN A 54 -10.48 9.99 4.12
N ILE A 55 -9.96 8.87 4.60
CA ILE A 55 -8.62 8.39 4.23
C ILE A 55 -8.75 6.97 3.68
N GLU A 56 -8.36 6.79 2.43
CA GLU A 56 -8.02 5.50 1.84
C GLU A 56 -6.50 5.37 1.82
N ALA A 57 -5.94 4.30 2.39
CA ALA A 57 -4.50 4.24 2.60
C ALA A 57 -3.88 2.91 2.21
N ILE A 58 -2.66 2.98 1.64
CA ILE A 58 -1.78 1.85 1.35
C ILE A 58 -0.48 2.08 2.11
N ALA A 59 -0.02 1.06 2.85
CA ALA A 59 1.26 1.07 3.55
C ALA A 59 2.12 -0.10 3.08
N GLU A 60 3.37 0.17 2.67
CA GLU A 60 4.25 -0.85 2.13
C GLU A 60 5.68 -0.76 2.67
N ASN A 61 6.25 -1.94 2.94
CA ASN A 61 7.63 -2.09 3.41
C ASN A 61 8.57 -2.33 2.22
N HIS A 62 9.41 -1.36 1.94
CA HIS A 62 10.41 -1.37 0.87
C HIS A 62 11.86 -1.48 1.40
N ALA A 63 12.07 -2.16 2.54
CA ALA A 63 13.41 -2.45 3.04
C ALA A 63 14.33 -3.17 2.01
N PRO A 64 13.83 -4.04 1.10
CA PRO A 64 14.67 -4.57 0.03
C PRO A 64 15.22 -3.50 -0.91
N TYR A 65 14.44 -2.44 -1.21
CA TYR A 65 14.91 -1.30 -2.00
C TYR A 65 16.03 -0.53 -1.27
N GLU A 66 15.92 -0.30 0.03
CA GLU A 66 16.95 0.36 0.84
C GLU A 66 18.29 -0.40 0.81
N ARG A 67 18.24 -1.75 0.81
CA ARG A 67 19.42 -2.61 0.74
C ARG A 67 20.20 -2.49 -0.58
N LEU A 68 19.61 -1.91 -1.62
CA LEU A 68 20.31 -1.59 -2.87
C LEU A 68 21.27 -0.41 -2.73
N CYS A 69 21.17 0.40 -1.65
CA CYS A 69 22.06 1.54 -1.39
C CYS A 69 23.45 1.06 -0.98
N THR A 70 24.23 0.70 -1.97
CA THR A 70 25.63 0.23 -1.83
C THR A 70 26.58 1.21 -2.54
N THR A 71 27.86 1.16 -2.24
CA THR A 71 28.87 2.07 -2.80
C THR A 71 29.07 1.88 -4.32
N ASP A 72 28.67 0.73 -4.84
CA ASP A 72 28.71 0.36 -6.26
C ASP A 72 27.33 0.44 -6.95
N ALA A 73 26.30 0.90 -6.23
CA ALA A 73 24.96 1.02 -6.81
C ALA A 73 24.95 2.02 -7.97
N THR A 74 24.14 1.73 -8.98
CA THR A 74 23.87 2.64 -10.11
C THR A 74 22.39 2.98 -10.16
N PRO A 75 21.98 4.10 -10.80
CA PRO A 75 20.58 4.41 -10.99
C PRO A 75 19.79 3.27 -11.65
N GLU A 76 20.40 2.54 -12.58
CA GLU A 76 19.80 1.41 -13.28
C GLU A 76 19.51 0.23 -12.34
N LYS A 77 20.39 -0.02 -11.35
CA LYS A 77 20.18 -1.06 -10.33
C LYS A 77 18.91 -0.79 -9.52
N TYR A 78 18.66 0.47 -9.13
CA TYR A 78 17.43 0.85 -8.45
C TYR A 78 16.21 0.71 -9.36
N ARG A 79 16.26 1.29 -10.58
CA ARG A 79 15.13 1.30 -11.52
C ARG A 79 14.71 -0.10 -12.00
N SER A 80 15.66 -1.04 -12.05
CA SER A 80 15.39 -2.44 -12.44
C SER A 80 14.86 -3.29 -11.29
N SER A 81 14.83 -2.80 -10.05
CA SER A 81 14.33 -3.56 -8.91
C SER A 81 12.82 -3.78 -8.95
N GLY A 82 12.36 -4.86 -8.31
CA GLY A 82 10.94 -5.14 -8.16
C GLY A 82 10.24 -4.04 -7.38
N ASP A 83 10.83 -3.60 -6.27
CA ASP A 83 10.27 -2.53 -5.42
C ASP A 83 10.07 -1.21 -6.18
N TYR A 84 11.04 -0.81 -7.03
CA TYR A 84 10.91 0.42 -7.83
C TYR A 84 9.71 0.34 -8.78
N ARG A 85 9.57 -0.78 -9.50
CA ARG A 85 8.46 -1.00 -10.42
C ARG A 85 7.13 -1.06 -9.69
N HIS A 86 7.11 -1.72 -8.54
CA HIS A 86 5.90 -1.81 -7.72
C HIS A 86 5.48 -0.43 -7.18
N MET A 87 6.41 0.37 -6.64
CA MET A 87 6.11 1.75 -6.23
C MET A 87 5.58 2.59 -7.41
N GLN A 88 6.17 2.43 -8.60
CA GLN A 88 5.66 3.08 -9.81
C GLN A 88 4.21 2.67 -10.10
N GLU A 89 3.92 1.37 -10.11
CA GLU A 89 2.58 0.83 -10.35
C GLU A 89 1.55 1.37 -9.33
N VAL A 90 1.91 1.45 -8.04
CA VAL A 90 1.04 2.03 -7.02
C VAL A 90 0.79 3.52 -7.28
N LEU A 91 1.83 4.30 -7.59
CA LEU A 91 1.69 5.72 -7.90
C LEU A 91 0.78 5.95 -9.13
N GLU A 92 0.95 5.15 -10.18
CA GLU A 92 0.18 5.24 -11.41
C GLU A 92 -1.28 4.79 -11.23
N ASN A 93 -1.53 3.79 -10.40
CA ASN A 93 -2.86 3.17 -10.27
C ASN A 93 -3.64 3.73 -9.08
N PHE A 94 -3.02 3.87 -7.92
CA PHE A 94 -3.68 4.42 -6.74
C PHE A 94 -3.84 5.94 -6.79
N LYS A 95 -3.02 6.65 -7.58
CA LYS A 95 -3.07 8.13 -7.72
C LYS A 95 -3.14 8.84 -6.37
N PRO A 96 -2.19 8.60 -5.44
CA PRO A 96 -2.23 9.19 -4.12
C PRO A 96 -2.09 10.72 -4.19
N ASN A 97 -2.89 11.43 -3.38
CA ASN A 97 -2.75 12.88 -3.15
C ASN A 97 -2.00 13.19 -1.85
N LEU A 98 -1.70 12.17 -1.06
CA LEU A 98 -0.84 12.25 0.11
C LEU A 98 0.16 11.09 0.07
N ILE A 99 1.44 11.38 0.13
CA ILE A 99 2.51 10.39 0.07
C ILE A 99 3.47 10.63 1.22
N SER A 100 3.81 9.61 1.99
CA SER A 100 4.94 9.68 2.93
C SER A 100 6.04 8.70 2.54
N ILE A 101 7.28 9.13 2.70
CA ILE A 101 8.48 8.36 2.39
C ILE A 101 9.34 8.32 3.64
N PHE A 102 9.39 7.19 4.31
CA PHE A 102 10.24 6.97 5.47
C PHE A 102 11.21 5.82 5.20
N VAL A 103 12.27 6.13 4.47
CA VAL A 103 13.31 5.18 4.07
C VAL A 103 14.69 5.69 4.49
N GLY A 104 15.65 4.78 4.52
CA GLY A 104 16.99 5.07 5.02
C GLY A 104 17.21 4.53 6.43
N GLY A 105 18.32 4.87 7.03
CA GLY A 105 18.67 4.39 8.36
C GLY A 105 19.41 3.05 8.34
N GLY A 106 19.01 2.09 9.19
CA GLY A 106 19.73 0.84 9.40
C GLY A 106 19.74 -0.13 8.23
N ASN A 107 18.84 0.03 7.26
CA ASN A 107 18.74 -0.88 6.11
C ASN A 107 19.64 -0.46 4.93
N THR A 108 20.17 0.77 4.93
CA THR A 108 21.09 1.22 3.87
C THR A 108 22.52 0.78 4.16
N PRO A 109 23.13 -0.13 3.36
CA PRO A 109 24.49 -0.60 3.57
C PRO A 109 25.55 0.49 3.43
N ALA A 110 25.34 1.46 2.52
CA ALA A 110 26.19 2.61 2.34
C ALA A 110 25.61 3.87 3.00
N ASN A 111 26.46 4.63 3.67
CA ASN A 111 26.10 5.89 4.34
C ASN A 111 26.97 7.08 3.86
N ASP A 112 27.72 6.93 2.78
CA ASP A 112 28.47 8.01 2.18
C ASP A 112 27.55 8.94 1.38
N GLU A 113 27.98 10.20 1.23
CA GLU A 113 27.18 11.25 0.59
C GLU A 113 26.78 10.91 -0.85
N LYS A 114 27.67 10.29 -1.62
CA LYS A 114 27.43 9.93 -3.02
C LYS A 114 26.33 8.88 -3.13
N SER A 115 26.45 7.79 -2.36
CA SER A 115 25.51 6.67 -2.38
C SER A 115 24.11 7.10 -1.90
N LEU A 116 24.04 7.86 -0.82
CA LEU A 116 22.77 8.37 -0.28
C LEU A 116 22.13 9.41 -1.21
N THR A 117 22.92 10.31 -1.80
CA THR A 117 22.41 11.26 -2.79
C THR A 117 21.80 10.55 -3.98
N GLN A 118 22.47 9.53 -4.50
CA GLN A 118 21.96 8.73 -5.61
C GLN A 118 20.68 7.97 -5.22
N PHE A 119 20.66 7.34 -4.05
CA PHE A 119 19.51 6.60 -3.53
C PHE A 119 18.26 7.50 -3.43
N PHE A 120 18.36 8.62 -2.73
CA PHE A 120 17.25 9.55 -2.61
C PHE A 120 16.85 10.20 -3.93
N SER A 121 17.82 10.52 -4.80
CA SER A 121 17.53 11.11 -6.12
C SER A 121 16.67 10.18 -6.96
N VAL A 122 17.04 8.89 -7.07
CA VAL A 122 16.28 7.94 -7.88
C VAL A 122 14.87 7.71 -7.33
N LEU A 123 14.72 7.65 -6.01
CA LEU A 123 13.40 7.47 -5.37
C LEU A 123 12.53 8.71 -5.54
N TYR A 124 13.09 9.90 -5.31
CA TYR A 124 12.30 11.13 -5.40
C TYR A 124 11.98 11.51 -6.84
N ASP A 125 12.87 11.18 -7.81
CA ASP A 125 12.57 11.25 -9.24
C ASP A 125 11.36 10.38 -9.61
N LEU A 126 11.29 9.16 -9.08
CA LEU A 126 10.17 8.26 -9.28
C LEU A 126 8.86 8.90 -8.80
N VAL A 127 8.86 9.35 -7.53
CA VAL A 127 7.66 9.94 -6.94
C VAL A 127 7.27 11.24 -7.66
N ALA A 128 8.22 12.11 -7.97
CA ALA A 128 7.98 13.36 -8.69
C ALA A 128 7.40 13.12 -10.09
N LYS A 129 7.84 12.06 -10.76
CA LYS A 129 7.39 11.73 -12.11
C LYS A 129 5.95 11.17 -12.17
N TYR A 130 5.57 10.39 -11.17
CA TYR A 130 4.33 9.61 -11.23
C TYR A 130 3.26 10.05 -10.22
N LYS A 131 3.60 10.93 -9.27
CA LYS A 131 2.59 11.55 -8.40
C LYS A 131 1.63 12.42 -9.21
N ILE A 132 0.43 12.63 -8.70
CA ILE A 132 -0.47 13.66 -9.23
C ILE A 132 0.03 15.05 -8.86
N ASP A 133 -0.34 16.09 -9.64
CA ASP A 133 0.22 17.44 -9.51
C ASP A 133 0.03 18.02 -8.11
N ASP A 134 -1.17 17.86 -7.54
CA ASP A 134 -1.54 18.43 -6.23
C ASP A 134 -1.17 17.51 -5.05
N ALA A 135 -0.40 16.43 -5.28
CA ALA A 135 -0.02 15.53 -4.20
C ALA A 135 0.98 16.17 -3.24
N VAL A 136 0.69 16.07 -1.95
CA VAL A 136 1.61 16.42 -0.86
C VAL A 136 2.54 15.23 -0.61
N VAL A 137 3.85 15.47 -0.64
CA VAL A 137 4.87 14.45 -0.38
C VAL A 137 5.67 14.81 0.85
N ILE A 138 5.74 13.89 1.82
CA ILE A 138 6.43 14.03 3.10
C ILE A 138 7.63 13.08 3.12
N CYS A 139 8.83 13.61 3.18
CA CYS A 139 10.09 12.86 3.27
C CYS A 139 10.58 12.84 4.71
N ILE A 140 10.58 11.68 5.34
CA ILE A 140 10.90 11.50 6.76
C ILE A 140 12.27 10.84 6.88
N THR A 141 13.12 11.36 7.75
CA THR A 141 14.44 10.79 8.01
C THR A 141 14.80 10.87 9.49
N LYS A 142 15.42 9.79 10.00
CA LYS A 142 15.83 9.69 11.41
C LYS A 142 17.33 9.94 11.65
N ASN A 143 18.14 9.93 10.60
CA ASN A 143 19.57 10.16 10.69
C ASN A 143 19.92 11.57 10.21
N PRO A 144 20.58 12.42 11.01
CA PRO A 144 20.88 13.81 10.62
C PRO A 144 21.69 13.94 9.32
N ALA A 145 22.64 13.02 9.06
CA ALA A 145 23.42 13.05 7.82
C ALA A 145 22.54 12.69 6.62
N GLN A 146 21.68 11.70 6.73
CA GLN A 146 20.71 11.35 5.70
C GLN A 146 19.66 12.44 5.51
N HIS A 147 19.23 13.09 6.62
CA HIS A 147 18.29 14.20 6.55
C HIS A 147 18.81 15.35 5.68
N LYS A 148 20.07 15.74 5.88
CA LYS A 148 20.70 16.80 5.08
C LYS A 148 20.62 16.51 3.57
N MET A 149 20.94 15.27 3.18
CA MET A 149 20.94 14.86 1.77
C MET A 149 19.52 14.68 1.21
N SER A 150 18.66 14.00 1.95
CA SER A 150 17.26 13.81 1.61
C SER A 150 16.57 15.18 1.41
N LYS A 151 16.74 16.11 2.37
CA LYS A 151 16.18 17.45 2.30
C LYS A 151 16.66 18.23 1.08
N ALA A 152 17.95 18.22 0.78
CA ALA A 152 18.51 18.93 -0.37
C ALA A 152 17.93 18.45 -1.71
N ILE A 153 17.52 17.18 -1.78
CA ILE A 153 16.86 16.61 -2.97
C ILE A 153 15.35 16.90 -2.92
N ALA A 154 14.71 16.71 -1.77
CA ALA A 154 13.29 16.97 -1.57
C ALA A 154 12.91 18.43 -1.92
N ASP A 155 13.73 19.38 -1.52
CA ASP A 155 13.55 20.83 -1.81
C ASP A 155 13.47 21.12 -3.32
N LYS A 156 14.16 20.34 -4.17
CA LYS A 156 14.11 20.50 -5.65
C LYS A 156 12.75 20.17 -6.23
N TYR A 157 11.98 19.32 -5.56
CA TYR A 157 10.65 18.87 -5.99
C TYR A 157 9.52 19.52 -5.20
N GLY A 158 9.85 20.42 -4.24
CA GLY A 158 8.86 21.00 -3.34
C GLY A 158 8.28 19.99 -2.34
N PHE A 159 9.00 18.91 -2.04
CA PHE A 159 8.60 17.92 -1.04
C PHE A 159 8.88 18.43 0.37
N ILE A 160 8.05 18.07 1.33
CA ILE A 160 8.18 18.43 2.73
C ILE A 160 9.18 17.52 3.41
N SER A 161 10.18 18.08 4.08
CA SER A 161 11.16 17.29 4.83
C SER A 161 10.84 17.33 6.32
N VAL A 162 10.74 16.15 6.94
CA VAL A 162 10.47 15.96 8.36
C VAL A 162 11.66 15.25 9.01
N ASP A 163 12.30 15.93 9.98
CA ASP A 163 13.40 15.39 10.78
C ASP A 163 12.86 14.71 12.04
N VAL A 164 13.11 13.40 12.17
CA VAL A 164 12.78 12.63 13.37
C VAL A 164 14.06 12.09 14.05
N SER A 165 15.18 12.81 13.93
CA SER A 165 16.45 12.46 14.55
C SER A 165 16.41 12.46 16.09
N PHE A 166 15.41 13.09 16.68
CA PHE A 166 15.14 13.02 18.13
C PHE A 166 14.98 11.58 18.63
N LEU A 167 14.58 10.64 17.77
CA LEU A 167 14.51 9.22 18.11
C LEU A 167 15.87 8.65 18.59
N HIS A 168 16.97 9.28 18.20
CA HIS A 168 18.33 8.87 18.55
C HIS A 168 19.02 9.81 19.56
N ALA A 169 18.29 10.74 20.16
CA ALA A 169 18.86 11.72 21.08
C ALA A 169 19.48 11.08 22.35
N LYS A 170 19.01 9.89 22.73
CA LYS A 170 19.54 9.07 23.84
C LYS A 170 19.68 7.63 23.37
N SER A 171 20.37 6.80 24.16
CA SER A 171 20.55 5.38 23.87
C SER A 171 19.97 4.50 24.99
N GLY A 172 19.65 3.26 24.65
CA GLY A 172 19.15 2.27 25.59
C GLY A 172 17.86 2.72 26.30
N ARG A 173 17.68 2.28 27.54
CA ARG A 173 16.47 2.54 28.34
C ARG A 173 16.24 4.02 28.71
N GLU A 174 17.24 4.87 28.52
CA GLU A 174 17.07 6.30 28.70
C GLU A 174 16.36 6.99 27.53
N ASN A 175 16.15 6.27 26.44
CA ASN A 175 15.44 6.79 25.28
C ASN A 175 13.92 6.56 25.45
N PRO A 176 13.12 7.64 25.65
CA PRO A 176 11.69 7.51 25.89
C PRO A 176 10.91 7.03 24.64
N TYR A 177 11.58 6.97 23.50
CA TYR A 177 10.97 6.60 22.22
C TYR A 177 11.11 5.13 21.86
N TYR A 178 11.88 4.34 22.62
CA TYR A 178 12.06 2.92 22.37
C TYR A 178 11.13 2.06 23.20
N ALA A 179 10.82 0.85 22.73
CA ALA A 179 9.76 -0.01 23.21
C ALA A 179 10.10 -0.78 24.53
N PHE A 180 10.94 -0.24 25.41
CA PHE A 180 11.34 -0.96 26.63
C PHE A 180 10.21 -1.15 27.63
N ASP A 181 9.39 -0.12 27.83
CA ASP A 181 8.33 -0.12 28.83
C ASP A 181 6.97 -0.55 28.22
N ASP A 182 6.85 -0.55 26.90
CA ASP A 182 5.65 -1.04 26.19
C ASP A 182 5.48 -2.56 26.33
N TYR A 183 6.56 -3.25 26.64
CA TYR A 183 6.60 -4.71 26.77
C TYR A 183 7.32 -5.10 28.09
N PRO A 184 6.58 -5.39 29.16
CA PRO A 184 7.16 -5.76 30.47
C PRO A 184 8.10 -6.97 30.42
N GLU A 185 7.85 -7.90 29.49
CA GLU A 185 8.66 -9.08 29.23
C GLU A 185 9.89 -8.82 28.35
N TYR A 186 10.21 -7.56 28.06
CA TYR A 186 11.32 -7.19 27.18
C TYR A 186 12.65 -7.87 27.55
N ASP A 187 13.01 -7.91 28.84
CA ASP A 187 14.30 -8.46 29.27
C ASP A 187 14.40 -9.97 28.99
N GLU A 188 13.30 -10.71 29.13
CA GLU A 188 13.25 -12.13 28.80
C GLU A 188 13.40 -12.35 27.31
N ARG A 189 12.75 -11.53 26.48
CA ARG A 189 12.80 -11.63 25.02
C ARG A 189 14.11 -11.09 24.45
N ALA A 190 14.70 -10.07 25.06
CA ALA A 190 16.02 -9.59 24.69
C ALA A 190 17.10 -10.67 24.94
N ALA A 191 16.97 -11.46 26.02
CA ALA A 191 17.81 -12.63 26.27
C ALA A 191 17.62 -13.73 25.19
N GLN A 192 16.48 -13.82 24.57
CA GLN A 192 16.16 -14.72 23.45
C GLN A 192 16.57 -14.15 22.06
N GLY A 193 17.22 -12.99 22.02
CA GLY A 193 17.74 -12.39 20.79
C GLY A 193 16.80 -11.37 20.11
N ALA A 194 15.70 -10.98 20.74
CA ALA A 194 14.79 -9.93 20.24
C ALA A 194 15.40 -8.53 20.45
N VAL A 195 16.47 -8.23 19.69
CA VAL A 195 17.20 -6.95 19.79
C VAL A 195 16.50 -5.81 19.07
N GLU A 196 15.47 -6.09 18.31
CA GLU A 196 14.71 -5.16 17.48
C GLU A 196 14.11 -4.01 18.29
N PHE A 197 13.68 -4.28 19.51
CA PHE A 197 13.16 -3.26 20.44
C PHE A 197 14.17 -2.20 20.86
N ARG A 198 15.47 -2.46 20.67
CA ARG A 198 16.55 -1.49 20.93
C ARG A 198 16.75 -0.52 19.78
N THR A 199 16.18 -0.81 18.60
CA THR A 199 16.43 -0.09 17.36
C THR A 199 15.15 0.42 16.70
N HIS A 200 13.99 0.01 17.21
CA HIS A 200 12.68 0.39 16.71
C HIS A 200 11.91 1.22 17.75
N PRO A 201 11.14 2.22 17.30
CA PRO A 201 10.34 3.04 18.21
C PRO A 201 9.25 2.22 18.88
N GLY A 202 9.00 2.43 20.15
CA GLY A 202 7.80 2.00 20.84
C GLY A 202 6.63 2.95 20.60
N ASP A 203 5.55 2.78 21.37
CA ASP A 203 4.31 3.57 21.19
C ASP A 203 4.57 5.09 21.22
N GLU A 204 5.36 5.57 22.18
CA GLU A 204 5.71 6.99 22.27
C GLU A 204 6.57 7.47 21.10
N GLY A 205 7.46 6.63 20.61
CA GLY A 205 8.27 6.93 19.43
C GLY A 205 7.42 7.02 18.16
N HIS A 206 6.52 6.09 17.96
CA HIS A 206 5.57 6.12 16.85
C HIS A 206 4.64 7.35 16.92
N LEU A 207 4.13 7.68 18.11
CA LEU A 207 3.33 8.89 18.30
C LEU A 207 4.12 10.16 18.00
N ALA A 208 5.39 10.23 18.42
CA ALA A 208 6.25 11.38 18.13
C ALA A 208 6.53 11.55 16.63
N ILE A 209 6.72 10.44 15.89
CA ILE A 209 6.84 10.47 14.41
C ILE A 209 5.57 11.05 13.79
N ALA A 210 4.39 10.54 14.17
CA ALA A 210 3.11 10.99 13.64
C ALA A 210 2.87 12.47 13.90
N ARG A 211 3.20 12.97 15.10
CA ARG A 211 3.13 14.40 15.45
C ARG A 211 4.05 15.24 14.58
N ALA A 212 5.31 14.84 14.42
CA ALA A 212 6.26 15.55 13.56
C ALA A 212 5.78 15.63 12.10
N MET A 213 5.15 14.57 11.58
CA MET A 213 4.53 14.58 10.27
C MET A 213 3.37 15.56 10.17
N LEU A 214 2.48 15.57 11.17
CA LEU A 214 1.35 16.53 11.23
C LEU A 214 1.85 17.96 11.31
N ASP A 215 2.75 18.24 12.23
CA ASP A 215 3.30 19.60 12.44
C ASP A 215 3.99 20.11 11.16
N GLY A 216 4.68 19.23 10.44
CA GLY A 216 5.40 19.60 9.21
C GLY A 216 4.52 19.71 7.98
N ALA A 217 3.39 19.01 7.89
CA ALA A 217 2.66 18.86 6.65
C ALA A 217 1.18 19.29 6.68
N LEU A 218 0.60 19.55 7.85
CA LEU A 218 -0.84 19.81 7.97
C LEU A 218 -1.33 20.97 7.11
N GLU A 219 -0.59 22.07 7.07
CA GLU A 219 -0.99 23.24 6.27
C GLU A 219 -0.94 22.95 4.76
N SER A 220 0.03 22.16 4.31
CA SER A 220 0.09 21.71 2.93
C SER A 220 -1.03 20.72 2.59
N ILE A 221 -1.41 19.85 3.54
CA ILE A 221 -2.52 18.92 3.36
C ILE A 221 -3.85 19.68 3.30
N LYS A 222 -4.03 20.73 4.08
CA LYS A 222 -5.20 21.62 4.00
C LYS A 222 -5.29 22.39 2.68
N ALA A 223 -4.20 22.51 1.95
CA ALA A 223 -4.17 23.14 0.64
C ALA A 223 -4.61 22.16 -0.49
N ILE A 224 -4.74 20.85 -0.20
CA ILE A 224 -5.34 19.90 -1.13
C ILE A 224 -6.82 20.30 -1.32
N PRO A 225 -7.33 20.35 -2.56
CA PRO A 225 -8.72 20.74 -2.81
C PRO A 225 -9.71 19.85 -2.06
N GLU A 226 -10.66 20.47 -1.35
CA GLU A 226 -11.73 19.74 -0.67
C GLU A 226 -12.71 19.13 -1.67
N GLY A 227 -13.15 17.92 -1.40
CA GLY A 227 -14.23 17.26 -2.14
C GLY A 227 -13.86 16.73 -3.52
N ASP A 228 -12.76 17.16 -4.09
CA ASP A 228 -12.45 16.93 -5.51
C ASP A 228 -11.69 15.64 -5.81
N PHE A 229 -11.14 14.97 -4.79
CA PHE A 229 -10.41 13.70 -4.97
C PHE A 229 -11.32 12.48 -4.80
N THR A 230 -12.49 12.50 -5.45
CA THR A 230 -13.27 11.29 -5.69
C THR A 230 -12.55 10.43 -6.76
N GLU A 231 -12.81 9.11 -6.78
CA GLU A 231 -12.32 8.23 -7.85
C GLU A 231 -12.66 8.78 -9.24
N GLU A 232 -13.84 9.37 -9.37
CA GLU A 232 -14.34 9.93 -10.62
C GLU A 232 -13.54 11.17 -11.07
N TYR A 233 -13.25 12.08 -10.14
CA TYR A 233 -12.40 13.25 -10.42
C TYR A 233 -10.97 12.85 -10.80
N ILE A 234 -10.36 11.92 -10.06
CA ILE A 234 -9.01 11.44 -10.34
C ILE A 234 -8.99 10.75 -11.71
N TYR A 235 -10.00 9.94 -12.01
CA TYR A 235 -10.14 9.30 -13.32
C TYR A 235 -10.24 10.33 -14.44
N GLU A 236 -11.14 11.31 -14.31
CA GLU A 236 -11.35 12.35 -15.33
C GLU A 236 -10.10 13.23 -15.53
N LYS A 237 -9.46 13.64 -14.44
CA LYS A 237 -8.32 14.58 -14.49
C LYS A 237 -6.99 13.91 -14.86
N TYR A 238 -6.74 12.69 -14.35
CA TYR A 238 -5.43 12.05 -14.44
C TYR A 238 -5.41 10.73 -15.20
N ALA A 239 -6.56 10.20 -15.62
CA ALA A 239 -6.59 9.01 -16.43
C ALA A 239 -6.03 9.31 -17.82
N VAL A 240 -4.95 8.64 -18.17
CA VAL A 240 -4.41 8.65 -19.53
C VAL A 240 -5.06 7.49 -20.29
N PRO A 241 -5.57 7.68 -21.51
CA PRO A 241 -6.08 6.57 -22.30
C PRO A 241 -5.04 5.45 -22.41
N GLY A 242 -5.41 4.24 -21.98
CA GLY A 242 -4.51 3.08 -21.91
C GLY A 242 -3.69 2.96 -20.63
N ASN A 243 -3.81 3.87 -19.68
CA ASN A 243 -3.23 3.73 -18.35
C ASN A 243 -4.23 3.00 -17.44
N PRO A 244 -3.81 1.99 -16.65
CA PRO A 244 -4.67 1.20 -15.75
C PRO A 244 -5.17 1.97 -14.52
N SER A 245 -5.21 3.31 -14.55
CA SER A 245 -5.83 4.06 -13.47
C SER A 245 -7.29 3.62 -13.36
N TRP A 246 -7.59 2.84 -12.31
CA TRP A 246 -8.94 2.52 -11.87
C TRP A 246 -9.78 1.71 -12.86
N PHE A 247 -9.50 0.41 -12.93
CA PHE A 247 -10.48 -0.57 -13.33
C PHE A 247 -11.24 -0.25 -14.62
N ASN A 248 -10.52 -0.06 -15.71
CA ASN A 248 -11.12 0.09 -17.05
C ASN A 248 -11.73 -1.22 -17.55
N ILE A 249 -12.23 -2.05 -16.65
CA ILE A 249 -13.12 -3.13 -17.00
C ILE A 249 -14.54 -2.63 -16.99
N LYS A 250 -15.32 -3.12 -17.93
CA LYS A 250 -16.75 -2.85 -17.98
C LYS A 250 -17.45 -3.48 -16.79
N THR A 251 -18.12 -2.69 -15.96
CA THR A 251 -18.92 -3.19 -14.86
C THR A 251 -20.36 -2.72 -14.95
N SER A 252 -21.31 -3.58 -14.55
CA SER A 252 -22.73 -3.25 -14.41
C SER A 252 -23.30 -4.07 -13.25
N PRO A 253 -23.81 -3.41 -12.20
CA PRO A 253 -23.78 -1.97 -11.95
C PRO A 253 -22.37 -1.45 -11.74
N LYS A 254 -22.19 -0.11 -11.68
CA LYS A 254 -20.90 0.49 -11.35
C LYS A 254 -20.46 -0.01 -9.97
N MET A 255 -19.28 -0.57 -9.86
CA MET A 255 -18.73 -1.15 -8.63
C MET A 255 -17.28 -0.77 -8.45
N LYS A 256 -16.81 -0.77 -7.21
CA LYS A 256 -15.39 -0.63 -6.91
C LYS A 256 -14.74 -2.01 -6.92
N VAL A 257 -13.73 -2.18 -7.78
CA VAL A 257 -13.03 -3.46 -7.93
C VAL A 257 -11.61 -3.33 -7.40
N PHE A 258 -11.19 -4.27 -6.56
CA PHE A 258 -9.85 -4.37 -6.00
C PHE A 258 -9.18 -5.62 -6.52
N TYR A 259 -7.87 -5.54 -6.72
CA TYR A 259 -7.06 -6.65 -7.16
C TYR A 259 -6.03 -7.00 -6.10
N PHE A 260 -6.00 -8.25 -5.71
CA PHE A 260 -4.95 -8.80 -4.87
C PHE A 260 -3.98 -9.58 -5.75
N GLY A 261 -2.80 -9.02 -5.96
CA GLY A 261 -1.79 -9.58 -6.86
C GLY A 261 -0.70 -8.57 -7.16
N PHE A 262 0.22 -8.94 -8.05
CA PHE A 262 1.36 -8.14 -8.45
C PHE A 262 1.35 -7.88 -9.96
N ASN A 263 2.17 -6.92 -10.41
CA ASN A 263 2.31 -6.60 -11.83
C ASN A 263 1.00 -6.17 -12.51
N LEU A 264 0.18 -5.41 -11.79
CA LEU A 264 -1.04 -4.84 -12.33
C LEU A 264 -0.73 -3.96 -13.55
N ARG A 265 -1.36 -4.25 -14.67
CA ARG A 265 -1.23 -3.47 -15.91
C ARG A 265 -2.51 -3.53 -16.72
N GLN A 266 -2.75 -2.48 -17.51
CA GLN A 266 -3.81 -2.51 -18.50
C GLN A 266 -3.26 -2.84 -19.88
N VAL A 267 -3.97 -3.69 -20.60
CA VAL A 267 -3.71 -4.04 -21.99
C VAL A 267 -5.03 -3.84 -22.75
N GLY A 268 -5.19 -2.70 -23.41
CA GLY A 268 -6.46 -2.32 -24.03
C GLY A 268 -7.58 -2.13 -23.00
N ASP A 269 -8.64 -2.89 -23.11
CA ASP A 269 -9.81 -2.92 -22.22
C ASP A 269 -9.70 -4.02 -21.11
N THR A 270 -8.54 -4.64 -20.96
CA THR A 270 -8.29 -5.74 -20.06
C THR A 270 -7.30 -5.35 -18.97
N VAL A 271 -7.61 -5.63 -17.72
CA VAL A 271 -6.68 -5.49 -16.59
C VAL A 271 -6.03 -6.83 -16.31
N VAL A 272 -4.70 -6.83 -16.20
CA VAL A 272 -3.87 -8.04 -15.99
C VAL A 272 -3.11 -7.90 -14.68
N PHE A 273 -3.16 -8.89 -13.82
CA PHE A 273 -2.42 -8.96 -12.57
C PHE A 273 -2.06 -10.41 -12.23
N GLY A 274 -0.97 -10.60 -11.50
CA GLY A 274 -0.45 -11.92 -11.13
C GLY A 274 -0.46 -12.17 -9.63
N SER A 275 -0.30 -13.42 -9.23
CA SER A 275 -0.07 -13.80 -7.85
C SER A 275 1.37 -13.56 -7.42
N ALA A 276 1.57 -13.27 -6.12
CA ALA A 276 2.87 -13.42 -5.49
C ALA A 276 3.09 -14.86 -5.07
N SER A 277 4.35 -15.26 -4.96
CA SER A 277 4.73 -16.55 -4.38
C SER A 277 4.02 -16.77 -3.03
N GLY A 278 3.21 -17.82 -2.95
CA GLY A 278 2.48 -18.25 -1.76
C GLY A 278 1.13 -17.57 -1.49
N THR A 279 0.70 -16.58 -2.30
CA THR A 279 -0.63 -15.97 -2.20
C THR A 279 -1.29 -15.90 -3.56
N GLY A 280 -2.46 -16.54 -3.72
CA GLY A 280 -3.19 -16.53 -4.98
C GLY A 280 -3.63 -15.11 -5.40
N ALA A 281 -3.69 -14.87 -6.71
CA ALA A 281 -4.33 -13.67 -7.25
C ALA A 281 -5.84 -13.74 -7.02
N SER A 282 -6.46 -12.62 -6.67
CA SER A 282 -7.91 -12.54 -6.55
C SER A 282 -8.44 -11.16 -6.90
N LEU A 283 -9.70 -11.13 -7.33
CA LEU A 283 -10.45 -9.91 -7.58
C LEU A 283 -11.55 -9.80 -6.53
N LEU A 284 -11.68 -8.63 -5.93
CA LEU A 284 -12.77 -8.28 -5.01
C LEU A 284 -13.52 -7.07 -5.56
N ALA A 285 -14.85 -7.16 -5.68
CA ALA A 285 -15.70 -6.03 -6.02
C ALA A 285 -16.63 -5.69 -4.84
N GLU A 286 -16.69 -4.40 -4.51
CA GLU A 286 -17.47 -3.83 -3.42
C GLU A 286 -18.11 -2.51 -3.83
N LYS A 287 -18.80 -1.88 -2.88
CA LYS A 287 -19.49 -0.58 -3.06
C LYS A 287 -20.47 -0.57 -4.24
N PHE A 288 -21.23 -1.63 -4.35
CA PHE A 288 -22.36 -1.74 -5.27
C PHE A 288 -23.53 -2.40 -4.57
N THR A 289 -24.70 -2.28 -5.15
CA THR A 289 -25.90 -2.98 -4.72
C THR A 289 -26.60 -3.52 -5.95
N VAL A 290 -26.88 -4.81 -5.94
CA VAL A 290 -27.62 -5.49 -6.99
C VAL A 290 -28.86 -6.12 -6.38
N THR A 291 -30.01 -5.78 -6.95
CA THR A 291 -31.29 -6.39 -6.64
C THR A 291 -31.81 -7.13 -7.86
N ASP A 292 -32.47 -8.26 -7.62
CA ASP A 292 -33.21 -9.02 -8.63
C ASP A 292 -32.37 -9.58 -9.81
N ALA A 293 -31.04 -9.49 -9.77
CA ALA A 293 -30.20 -10.14 -10.78
C ALA A 293 -30.33 -11.66 -10.70
N LYS A 294 -30.37 -12.31 -11.85
CA LYS A 294 -30.44 -13.78 -11.99
C LYS A 294 -29.15 -14.39 -12.46
N THR A 295 -28.28 -13.59 -13.07
CA THR A 295 -27.02 -14.04 -13.62
C THR A 295 -25.87 -13.12 -13.24
N LEU A 296 -24.69 -13.69 -13.03
CA LEU A 296 -23.41 -13.03 -12.97
C LEU A 296 -22.61 -13.46 -14.19
N SER A 297 -22.18 -12.54 -15.02
CA SER A 297 -21.24 -12.81 -16.08
C SER A 297 -19.95 -12.01 -15.91
N PHE A 298 -18.82 -12.63 -16.24
CA PHE A 298 -17.52 -11.98 -16.25
C PHE A 298 -16.62 -12.59 -17.32
N THR A 299 -15.77 -11.79 -17.94
CA THR A 299 -14.80 -12.26 -18.92
C THR A 299 -13.42 -12.26 -18.28
N LEU A 300 -12.82 -13.46 -18.22
CA LEU A 300 -11.60 -13.74 -17.49
C LEU A 300 -10.73 -14.74 -18.23
N GLN A 301 -9.40 -14.53 -18.18
CA GLN A 301 -8.38 -15.52 -18.49
C GLN A 301 -7.54 -15.79 -17.25
N VAL A 302 -7.18 -17.04 -17.03
CA VAL A 302 -6.25 -17.46 -15.96
C VAL A 302 -5.08 -18.19 -16.61
N ASP A 303 -3.93 -17.56 -16.63
CA ASP A 303 -2.69 -18.17 -17.14
C ASP A 303 -1.90 -18.78 -15.96
N GLY A 304 -1.28 -19.94 -16.18
CA GLY A 304 -0.55 -20.69 -15.15
C GLY A 304 -1.44 -21.67 -14.37
N ALA A 305 -2.74 -21.73 -14.65
CA ALA A 305 -3.64 -22.71 -14.04
C ALA A 305 -3.59 -24.08 -14.77
N GLU A 306 -3.81 -25.13 -14.00
CA GLU A 306 -3.95 -26.50 -14.54
C GLU A 306 -5.41 -26.81 -14.89
N LYS A 307 -5.64 -27.88 -15.66
CA LYS A 307 -7.02 -28.30 -16.04
C LYS A 307 -7.90 -28.69 -14.84
N SER A 308 -7.30 -29.05 -13.72
CA SER A 308 -8.00 -29.37 -12.47
C SER A 308 -8.37 -28.15 -11.64
N ASP A 309 -7.83 -26.99 -11.99
CA ASP A 309 -8.09 -25.77 -11.27
C ASP A 309 -9.49 -25.23 -11.52
N THR A 310 -10.02 -24.55 -10.51
CA THR A 310 -11.37 -23.99 -10.52
C THR A 310 -11.36 -22.52 -10.14
N LEU A 311 -12.38 -21.80 -10.57
CA LEU A 311 -12.71 -20.48 -10.06
C LEU A 311 -13.70 -20.65 -8.91
N LYS A 312 -13.37 -20.05 -7.77
CA LYS A 312 -14.26 -19.89 -6.64
C LYS A 312 -14.82 -18.46 -6.69
N ILE A 313 -16.13 -18.33 -6.69
CA ILE A 313 -16.85 -17.08 -6.73
C ILE A 313 -17.62 -16.95 -5.42
N GLU A 314 -17.24 -15.99 -4.58
CA GLU A 314 -17.87 -15.69 -3.30
C GLU A 314 -18.77 -14.46 -3.46
N LEU A 315 -20.01 -14.56 -3.03
CA LEU A 315 -21.03 -13.52 -3.10
C LEU A 315 -21.50 -13.20 -1.69
N GLY A 316 -21.46 -11.93 -1.30
CA GLY A 316 -22.02 -11.45 -0.04
C GLY A 316 -23.28 -10.63 -0.30
N GLY A 317 -24.38 -11.01 0.33
CA GLY A 317 -25.65 -10.33 0.24
C GLY A 317 -26.22 -9.94 1.61
N THR A 318 -27.29 -9.14 1.63
CA THR A 318 -27.93 -8.69 2.88
C THR A 318 -28.61 -9.81 3.65
N ALA A 319 -28.95 -10.92 3.00
CA ALA A 319 -29.64 -12.06 3.61
C ALA A 319 -28.72 -13.30 3.80
N GLY A 320 -27.48 -13.25 3.31
CA GLY A 320 -26.52 -14.34 3.46
C GLY A 320 -25.35 -14.27 2.46
N GLU A 321 -24.56 -15.35 2.46
CA GLU A 321 -23.41 -15.52 1.58
C GLU A 321 -23.60 -16.76 0.70
N ALA A 322 -23.02 -16.75 -0.47
CA ALA A 322 -22.97 -17.94 -1.33
C ALA A 322 -21.58 -18.11 -1.96
N THR A 323 -21.23 -19.35 -2.22
CA THR A 323 -20.02 -19.71 -2.96
C THR A 323 -20.43 -20.55 -4.17
N LEU A 324 -20.02 -20.08 -5.36
CA LEU A 324 -20.10 -20.82 -6.61
C LEU A 324 -18.72 -21.31 -7.01
N THR A 325 -18.67 -22.42 -7.74
CA THR A 325 -17.42 -22.94 -8.26
C THR A 325 -17.61 -23.36 -9.72
N THR A 326 -16.68 -22.99 -10.59
CA THR A 326 -16.69 -23.36 -12.00
C THR A 326 -15.30 -23.74 -12.48
N PRO A 327 -15.14 -24.69 -13.41
CA PRO A 327 -13.84 -25.02 -13.99
C PRO A 327 -13.20 -23.82 -14.68
N ILE A 328 -11.86 -23.73 -14.64
CA ILE A 328 -11.10 -22.78 -15.44
C ILE A 328 -11.08 -23.26 -16.89
N ILE A 329 -11.46 -22.34 -17.79
CA ILE A 329 -11.46 -22.60 -19.25
C ILE A 329 -10.25 -21.88 -19.85
N THR A 330 -9.51 -22.59 -20.71
CA THR A 330 -8.30 -22.06 -21.35
C THR A 330 -8.60 -20.86 -22.24
N GLY A 331 -7.75 -19.84 -22.17
CA GLY A 331 -7.89 -18.59 -22.92
C GLY A 331 -8.87 -17.60 -22.26
N MET A 332 -9.08 -16.46 -22.91
CA MET A 332 -10.06 -15.46 -22.46
C MET A 332 -11.47 -16.02 -22.67
N HIS A 333 -12.20 -16.21 -21.58
CA HIS A 333 -13.52 -16.84 -21.59
C HIS A 333 -14.56 -16.00 -20.85
N ARG A 334 -15.79 -15.93 -21.39
CA ARG A 334 -16.94 -15.34 -20.69
C ARG A 334 -17.63 -16.42 -19.88
N TYR A 335 -17.63 -16.24 -18.57
CA TYR A 335 -18.35 -17.08 -17.62
C TYR A 335 -19.76 -16.49 -17.42
N GLU A 336 -20.76 -17.35 -17.39
CA GLU A 336 -22.15 -16.98 -17.07
C GLU A 336 -22.62 -17.95 -15.99
N LEU A 337 -22.96 -17.40 -14.82
CA LEU A 337 -23.33 -18.17 -13.64
C LEU A 337 -24.71 -17.74 -13.17
N ALA A 338 -25.59 -18.73 -12.95
CA ALA A 338 -26.86 -18.48 -12.29
C ALA A 338 -26.62 -18.08 -10.82
N LEU A 339 -27.24 -17.02 -10.38
CA LEU A 339 -27.17 -16.58 -9.00
C LEU A 339 -28.14 -17.40 -8.13
N PRO A 340 -27.72 -17.80 -6.92
CA PRO A 340 -28.58 -18.50 -6.00
C PRO A 340 -29.65 -17.58 -5.45
N ASP A 341 -30.84 -18.13 -5.20
CA ASP A 341 -31.91 -17.42 -4.51
C ASP A 341 -31.55 -17.16 -3.04
N GLY A 342 -32.15 -16.13 -2.46
CA GLY A 342 -32.07 -15.89 -1.02
C GLY A 342 -30.89 -15.05 -0.53
N LEU A 343 -30.07 -14.50 -1.40
CA LEU A 343 -28.97 -13.59 -1.02
C LEU A 343 -29.44 -12.19 -0.58
N GLY A 344 -30.66 -11.82 -0.95
CA GLY A 344 -31.12 -10.44 -0.81
C GLY A 344 -30.39 -9.51 -1.76
N GLU A 345 -30.06 -8.30 -1.33
CA GLU A 345 -29.23 -7.38 -2.10
C GLU A 345 -27.76 -7.85 -2.08
N ILE A 346 -27.17 -8.09 -3.23
CA ILE A 346 -25.75 -8.47 -3.35
C ILE A 346 -24.90 -7.20 -3.24
N LYS A 347 -23.87 -7.22 -2.38
CA LYS A 347 -23.02 -6.08 -2.06
C LYS A 347 -21.51 -6.37 -2.17
N SER A 348 -21.13 -7.61 -2.30
CA SER A 348 -19.74 -8.00 -2.53
C SER A 348 -19.63 -9.20 -3.46
N LEU A 349 -18.54 -9.23 -4.21
CA LEU A 349 -18.14 -10.31 -5.10
C LEU A 349 -16.64 -10.52 -4.96
N ARG A 350 -16.23 -11.79 -4.82
CA ARG A 350 -14.83 -12.17 -4.92
C ARG A 350 -14.65 -13.30 -5.92
N ILE A 351 -13.67 -13.18 -6.79
CA ILE A 351 -13.29 -14.20 -7.78
C ILE A 351 -11.87 -14.64 -7.48
N CYS A 352 -11.69 -15.92 -7.14
CA CYS A 352 -10.40 -16.52 -6.78
C CYS A 352 -10.17 -17.77 -7.62
N PRO A 353 -9.10 -17.87 -8.41
CA PRO A 353 -8.66 -19.16 -8.93
C PRO A 353 -8.08 -20.04 -7.81
N SER A 354 -8.22 -21.35 -7.92
CA SER A 354 -7.56 -22.31 -7.03
C SER A 354 -6.04 -22.38 -7.25
N ALA A 355 -5.57 -21.95 -8.43
CA ALA A 355 -4.15 -21.86 -8.76
C ALA A 355 -3.45 -20.81 -7.88
N ILE A 356 -2.35 -21.22 -7.22
CA ILE A 356 -1.58 -20.33 -6.31
C ILE A 356 -0.70 -19.36 -7.10
N GLU A 357 -0.07 -19.84 -8.17
CA GLU A 357 0.77 -19.03 -9.07
C GLU A 357 0.07 -18.89 -10.41
N CYS A 358 -0.58 -17.76 -10.63
CA CYS A 358 -1.32 -17.50 -11.86
C CYS A 358 -1.32 -16.03 -12.22
N VAL A 359 -1.66 -15.74 -13.47
CA VAL A 359 -1.96 -14.40 -13.97
C VAL A 359 -3.43 -14.33 -14.35
N LEU A 360 -4.12 -13.33 -13.81
CA LEU A 360 -5.52 -13.05 -14.13
C LEU A 360 -5.58 -11.91 -15.15
N SER A 361 -6.39 -12.07 -16.19
CA SER A 361 -6.71 -11.02 -17.15
C SER A 361 -8.23 -10.83 -17.14
N VAL A 362 -8.69 -9.65 -16.70
CA VAL A 362 -10.12 -9.36 -16.46
C VAL A 362 -10.58 -8.27 -17.40
N LYS A 363 -11.73 -8.47 -18.05
CA LYS A 363 -12.29 -7.53 -19.03
C LYS A 363 -13.61 -6.91 -18.60
N GLU A 364 -14.52 -7.70 -18.05
CA GLU A 364 -15.84 -7.23 -17.64
C GLU A 364 -16.41 -8.03 -16.47
N ILE A 365 -17.30 -7.40 -15.68
CA ILE A 365 -18.12 -8.02 -14.64
C ILE A 365 -19.51 -7.41 -14.72
N ILE A 366 -20.55 -8.23 -14.92
CA ILE A 366 -21.91 -7.79 -15.17
C ILE A 366 -22.89 -8.65 -14.38
N PHE A 367 -23.78 -8.02 -13.64
CA PHE A 367 -24.96 -8.63 -13.04
C PHE A 367 -26.19 -8.31 -13.90
N GLU A 368 -26.97 -9.33 -14.24
CA GLU A 368 -28.17 -9.26 -15.06
C GLU A 368 -29.37 -9.99 -14.43
#